data_3f659fa3d3412a6a21b896c0ceee32e8
#
_entry.id   3f659fa3d3412a6a21b896c0ceee32e8
#
_cell.length_a   1.000
_cell.length_b   1.000
_cell.length_c   1.000
_cell.angle_alpha   90.00
_cell.angle_beta   90.00
_cell.angle_gamma   90.00
#
_symmetry.space_group_name_H-M   'P 1'
#
loop_
_entity.id
_entity.type
_entity.pdbx_description
1 polymer ?
#
loop_
_entity_poly.entity_id
_entity_poly.type
_entity_poly.pdbx_seq_one_letter_code
_entity_poly.pdbx_strand_id
1 'polypeptide(L)'
;SKNIDRNDLAKAIANNTNYEQKDWVDRMIWKAKTIYKADWIINADADELWYAPTGNLKDELYATNANVLNCEMRSVYPEEEKPFWQWDKTVKAVTEPEKYDLSLYSLFERQNKKVIHRTAGYLQISMGNHKVTMFPQNSADSHIHVYHYNIRGKQQFMEKMINGGKQLEQHKGRHGGRHWRYFYQLHKEGKLEAEYERVIGSAYFEALRKDGFIIPDVTIPNFFKRLKPDI
;
A
#
# COMPACT_ATOMS: atom_id res chain seq x y z
N SER A 1 -20.05 -4.81 10.15
CA SER A 1 -19.67 -4.49 8.76
C SER A 1 -20.89 -4.66 7.88
N LYS A 2 -21.54 -3.56 7.51
CA LYS A 2 -22.63 -3.60 6.52
C LYS A 2 -21.95 -3.68 5.14
N ASN A 3 -22.29 -4.72 4.39
CA ASN A 3 -21.80 -4.96 3.05
C ASN A 3 -22.01 -3.72 2.18
N ILE A 4 -20.92 -3.21 1.61
CA ILE A 4 -20.97 -2.34 0.44
C ILE A 4 -21.74 -3.16 -0.63
N ASP A 5 -22.75 -2.57 -1.23
CA ASP A 5 -23.52 -3.25 -2.26
C ASP A 5 -22.56 -3.64 -3.41
N ARG A 6 -22.28 -4.95 -3.48
CA ARG A 6 -21.41 -5.53 -4.52
C ARG A 6 -21.96 -5.23 -5.93
N ASN A 7 -23.27 -4.98 -6.05
CA ASN A 7 -23.89 -4.66 -7.33
C ASN A 7 -23.54 -3.25 -7.79
N ASP A 8 -23.42 -2.27 -6.87
CA ASP A 8 -23.00 -0.91 -7.24
C ASP A 8 -21.50 -0.90 -7.66
N LEU A 9 -20.66 -1.67 -6.97
CA LEU A 9 -19.27 -1.85 -7.34
C LEU A 9 -19.14 -2.57 -8.69
N ALA A 10 -19.90 -3.66 -8.89
CA ALA A 10 -19.92 -4.41 -10.14
C ALA A 10 -20.43 -3.58 -11.33
N LYS A 11 -21.50 -2.78 -11.13
CA LYS A 11 -22.00 -1.85 -12.15
C LYS A 11 -21.00 -0.76 -12.51
N ALA A 12 -20.30 -0.21 -11.52
CA ALA A 12 -19.26 0.79 -11.76
C ALA A 12 -18.07 0.22 -12.52
N ILE A 13 -17.67 -1.02 -12.22
CA ILE A 13 -16.63 -1.75 -12.96
C ILE A 13 -17.11 -2.07 -14.38
N ALA A 14 -18.34 -2.51 -14.56
CA ALA A 14 -18.91 -2.88 -15.85
C ALA A 14 -19.15 -1.68 -16.77
N ASN A 15 -19.61 -0.55 -16.24
CA ASN A 15 -19.86 0.67 -17.02
C ASN A 15 -18.59 1.44 -17.38
N ASN A 16 -17.45 1.11 -16.80
CA ASN A 16 -16.08 1.47 -17.16
C ASN A 16 -15.85 2.92 -17.63
N THR A 17 -16.70 3.82 -17.25
CA THR A 17 -16.65 5.24 -17.57
C THR A 17 -16.08 5.99 -16.37
N ASN A 18 -14.82 6.40 -16.48
CA ASN A 18 -14.15 7.31 -15.54
C ASN A 18 -14.08 6.84 -14.06
N TYR A 19 -13.82 5.53 -13.81
CA TYR A 19 -13.52 5.05 -12.47
C TYR A 19 -12.20 5.66 -12.00
N GLU A 20 -12.28 6.68 -11.20
CA GLU A 20 -11.16 7.19 -10.41
C GLU A 20 -11.31 6.67 -8.98
N GLN A 21 -10.31 5.95 -8.47
CA GLN A 21 -10.27 5.46 -7.10
C GLN A 21 -10.61 6.58 -6.10
N LYS A 22 -10.13 7.79 -6.37
CA LYS A 22 -10.38 8.99 -5.58
C LYS A 22 -11.89 9.26 -5.41
N ASP A 23 -12.67 9.27 -6.48
CA ASP A 23 -14.10 9.60 -6.42
C ASP A 23 -14.90 8.58 -5.62
N TRP A 24 -14.52 7.30 -5.71
CA TRP A 24 -15.14 6.25 -4.91
C TRP A 24 -14.81 6.39 -3.43
N VAL A 25 -13.53 6.65 -3.13
CA VAL A 25 -13.09 6.85 -1.75
C VAL A 25 -13.75 8.10 -1.15
N ASP A 26 -13.81 9.21 -1.89
CA ASP A 26 -14.50 10.43 -1.46
C ASP A 26 -15.99 10.14 -1.11
N ARG A 27 -16.70 9.41 -1.97
CA ARG A 27 -18.10 9.03 -1.71
C ARG A 27 -18.25 8.14 -0.49
N MET A 28 -17.33 7.18 -0.28
CA MET A 28 -17.34 6.33 0.91
C MET A 28 -17.07 7.13 2.18
N ILE A 29 -16.15 8.09 2.15
CA ILE A 29 -15.86 8.97 3.28
C ILE A 29 -17.08 9.84 3.63
N TRP A 30 -17.76 10.41 2.63
CA TRP A 30 -18.98 11.17 2.85
C TRP A 30 -20.10 10.29 3.45
N LYS A 31 -20.25 9.05 3.01
CA LYS A 31 -21.19 8.09 3.64
C LYS A 31 -20.79 7.77 5.07
N ALA A 32 -19.52 7.53 5.33
CA ALA A 32 -19.01 7.26 6.68
C ALA A 32 -19.31 8.44 7.62
N LYS A 33 -19.07 9.67 7.18
CA LYS A 33 -19.38 10.89 7.94
C LYS A 33 -20.87 11.09 8.18
N THR A 34 -21.70 11.00 7.13
CA THR A 34 -23.10 11.44 7.19
C THR A 34 -24.04 10.36 7.69
N ILE A 35 -23.84 9.10 7.30
CA ILE A 35 -24.72 7.97 7.62
C ILE A 35 -24.20 7.26 8.88
N TYR A 36 -22.91 6.91 8.92
CA TYR A 36 -22.35 6.08 10.00
C TYR A 36 -21.78 6.90 11.15
N LYS A 37 -21.71 8.25 11.03
CA LYS A 37 -21.20 9.16 12.05
C LYS A 37 -19.78 8.77 12.53
N ALA A 38 -18.96 8.30 11.61
CA ALA A 38 -17.58 7.95 11.91
C ALA A 38 -16.77 9.21 12.27
N ASP A 39 -15.94 9.12 13.31
CA ASP A 39 -15.03 10.21 13.71
C ASP A 39 -13.74 10.20 12.91
N TRP A 40 -13.21 9.01 12.64
CA TRP A 40 -11.95 8.79 11.97
C TRP A 40 -12.11 7.86 10.77
N ILE A 41 -11.27 8.08 9.75
CA ILE A 41 -11.21 7.28 8.54
C ILE A 41 -9.79 6.75 8.34
N ILE A 42 -9.72 5.45 8.05
CA ILE A 42 -8.53 4.76 7.53
C ILE A 42 -8.94 4.16 6.19
N ASN A 43 -8.25 4.56 5.12
CA ASN A 43 -8.41 3.96 3.80
C ASN A 43 -7.28 2.96 3.61
N ALA A 44 -7.53 1.68 3.93
CA ALA A 44 -6.57 0.60 3.84
C ALA A 44 -6.74 -0.18 2.53
N ASP A 45 -5.65 -0.42 1.83
CA ASP A 45 -5.61 -1.37 0.73
C ASP A 45 -5.53 -2.81 1.28
N ALA A 46 -5.95 -3.80 0.51
CA ALA A 46 -6.05 -5.20 0.98
C ALA A 46 -4.68 -5.85 1.28
N ASP A 47 -3.60 -5.24 0.84
CA ASP A 47 -2.22 -5.66 1.05
C ASP A 47 -1.48 -4.79 2.08
N GLU A 48 -2.22 -4.05 2.92
CA GLU A 48 -1.69 -3.19 3.97
C GLU A 48 -2.13 -3.66 5.36
N LEU A 49 -1.18 -3.81 6.27
CA LEU A 49 -1.42 -4.04 7.69
C LEU A 49 -1.06 -2.78 8.50
N TRP A 50 -2.04 -2.20 9.16
CA TRP A 50 -1.89 -1.01 9.98
C TRP A 50 -1.60 -1.40 11.42
N TYR A 51 -0.43 -1.05 11.92
CA TYR A 51 0.07 -1.45 13.23
C TYR A 51 0.29 -0.23 14.13
N ALA A 52 -0.35 -0.25 15.30
CA ALA A 52 -0.10 0.71 16.38
C ALA A 52 0.83 0.08 17.43
N PRO A 53 1.93 0.72 17.83
CA PRO A 53 2.81 0.20 18.89
C PRO A 53 2.11 -0.06 20.22
N THR A 54 1.07 0.70 20.55
CA THR A 54 0.20 0.48 21.72
C THR A 54 -0.62 -0.82 21.65
N GLY A 55 -0.67 -1.47 20.46
CA GLY A 55 -1.50 -2.63 20.19
C GLY A 55 -2.95 -2.31 19.82
N ASN A 56 -3.35 -1.03 19.90
CA ASN A 56 -4.71 -0.60 19.58
C ASN A 56 -4.68 0.75 18.82
N LEU A 57 -5.20 0.74 17.59
CA LEU A 57 -5.27 1.95 16.76
C LEU A 57 -6.10 3.07 17.43
N LYS A 58 -7.16 2.73 18.16
CA LYS A 58 -8.02 3.73 18.81
C LYS A 58 -7.27 4.54 19.88
N ASP A 59 -6.36 3.92 20.60
CA ASP A 59 -5.59 4.61 21.65
C ASP A 59 -4.73 5.72 21.04
N GLU A 60 -4.09 5.46 19.89
CA GLU A 60 -3.33 6.47 19.15
C GLU A 60 -4.24 7.61 18.63
N LEU A 61 -5.45 7.26 18.17
CA LEU A 61 -6.41 8.23 17.63
C LEU A 61 -7.02 9.12 18.73
N TYR A 62 -7.21 8.60 19.94
CA TYR A 62 -7.74 9.38 21.07
C TYR A 62 -6.66 10.24 21.75
N ALA A 63 -5.39 9.85 21.66
CA ALA A 63 -4.29 10.58 22.25
C ALA A 63 -3.87 11.85 21.50
N THR A 64 -4.40 12.08 20.29
CA THR A 64 -3.97 13.18 19.43
C THR A 64 -5.00 14.29 19.31
N ASN A 65 -4.50 15.55 19.27
CA ASN A 65 -5.28 16.72 18.89
C ASN A 65 -5.22 17.03 17.39
N ALA A 66 -4.42 16.29 16.61
CA ALA A 66 -4.37 16.44 15.17
C ALA A 66 -5.66 15.89 14.52
N ASN A 67 -5.99 16.39 13.34
CA ASN A 67 -7.07 15.84 12.53
C ASN A 67 -6.58 15.09 11.29
N VAL A 68 -5.27 15.11 11.05
CA VAL A 68 -4.57 14.30 10.05
C VAL A 68 -3.34 13.67 10.67
N LEU A 69 -3.23 12.36 10.61
CA LEU A 69 -2.05 11.59 11.01
C LEU A 69 -1.34 11.05 9.79
N ASN A 70 -0.06 11.37 9.65
CA ASN A 70 0.81 10.83 8.61
C ASN A 70 1.46 9.55 9.13
N CYS A 71 1.17 8.43 8.49
CA CYS A 71 1.65 7.10 8.86
C CYS A 71 2.76 6.65 7.90
N GLU A 72 3.89 6.24 8.46
CA GLU A 72 5.01 5.71 7.68
C GLU A 72 4.63 4.39 7.02
N MET A 73 4.92 4.26 5.72
CA MET A 73 4.82 3.00 5.00
C MET A 73 6.15 2.24 5.03
N ARG A 74 6.07 0.95 5.31
CA ARG A 74 7.19 0.00 5.32
C ARG A 74 6.90 -1.12 4.35
N SER A 75 7.63 -1.18 3.25
CA SER A 75 7.53 -2.32 2.33
C SER A 75 8.11 -3.57 2.98
N VAL A 76 7.35 -4.65 2.96
CA VAL A 76 7.79 -5.94 3.49
C VAL A 76 8.51 -6.70 2.38
N TYR A 77 9.69 -7.27 2.71
CA TYR A 77 10.44 -8.09 1.76
C TYR A 77 9.77 -9.45 1.61
N PRO A 78 9.49 -9.93 0.38
CA PRO A 78 8.82 -11.21 0.16
C PRO A 78 9.73 -12.39 0.53
N GLU A 79 9.20 -13.31 1.35
CA GLU A 79 9.85 -14.56 1.77
C GLU A 79 8.94 -15.72 1.40
N GLU A 80 8.87 -16.05 0.11
CA GLU A 80 7.87 -16.97 -0.48
C GLU A 80 7.83 -18.36 0.16
N GLU A 81 8.94 -18.79 0.80
CA GLU A 81 9.03 -20.07 1.54
C GLU A 81 8.25 -20.08 2.86
N LYS A 82 7.80 -18.91 3.32
CA LYS A 82 7.07 -18.74 4.58
C LYS A 82 5.69 -18.14 4.34
N PRO A 83 4.70 -18.43 5.21
CA PRO A 83 3.46 -17.67 5.23
C PRO A 83 3.73 -16.17 5.49
N PHE A 84 2.97 -15.28 4.86
CA PHE A 84 3.23 -13.82 4.92
C PHE A 84 3.26 -13.24 6.35
N TRP A 85 2.55 -13.82 7.29
CA TRP A 85 2.56 -13.39 8.70
C TRP A 85 3.84 -13.77 9.47
N GLN A 86 4.72 -14.54 8.86
CA GLN A 86 6.05 -14.88 9.39
C GLN A 86 7.18 -14.13 8.69
N TRP A 87 6.88 -13.28 7.71
CA TRP A 87 7.90 -12.48 7.03
C TRP A 87 8.47 -11.45 7.99
N ASP A 88 9.77 -11.50 8.15
CA ASP A 88 10.49 -10.79 9.22
C ASP A 88 11.48 -9.74 8.72
N LYS A 89 11.29 -9.25 7.50
CA LYS A 89 12.15 -8.24 6.90
C LYS A 89 11.34 -7.12 6.27
N THR A 90 11.81 -5.89 6.47
CA THR A 90 11.32 -4.70 5.76
C THR A 90 12.47 -4.08 4.96
N VAL A 91 12.14 -3.20 4.01
CA VAL A 91 13.13 -2.55 3.17
C VAL A 91 13.13 -1.05 3.34
N LYS A 92 14.30 -0.44 3.16
CA LYS A 92 14.49 1.00 3.05
C LYS A 92 14.73 1.39 1.61
N ALA A 93 14.42 2.64 1.29
CA ALA A 93 14.69 3.20 -0.02
C ALA A 93 16.20 3.26 -0.30
N VAL A 94 16.57 2.82 -1.50
CA VAL A 94 17.96 2.89 -2.02
C VAL A 94 18.09 4.16 -2.86
N THR A 95 19.13 4.94 -2.60
CA THR A 95 19.40 6.19 -3.34
C THR A 95 20.19 5.99 -4.63
N GLU A 96 20.93 4.88 -4.71
CA GLU A 96 21.78 4.51 -5.85
C GLU A 96 21.38 3.12 -6.38
N PRO A 97 20.18 3.00 -7.01
CA PRO A 97 19.63 1.71 -7.41
C PRO A 97 20.49 0.97 -8.44
N GLU A 98 21.26 1.68 -9.25
CA GLU A 98 22.18 1.11 -10.23
C GLU A 98 23.30 0.28 -9.61
N LYS A 99 23.72 0.60 -8.38
CA LYS A 99 24.75 -0.15 -7.64
C LYS A 99 24.32 -1.60 -7.38
N TYR A 100 23.02 -1.85 -7.30
CA TYR A 100 22.42 -3.17 -7.00
C TYR A 100 21.61 -3.72 -8.17
N ASP A 101 21.79 -3.17 -9.36
CA ASP A 101 21.01 -3.53 -10.56
C ASP A 101 19.49 -3.61 -10.28
N LEU A 102 18.97 -2.66 -9.53
CA LEU A 102 17.55 -2.62 -9.19
C LEU A 102 16.71 -2.16 -10.37
N SER A 103 15.49 -2.68 -10.44
CA SER A 103 14.48 -2.21 -11.39
C SER A 103 14.16 -0.73 -11.19
N LEU A 104 13.73 -0.06 -12.27
CA LEU A 104 13.18 1.30 -12.20
C LEU A 104 12.03 1.43 -11.20
N TYR A 105 11.24 0.36 -11.01
CA TYR A 105 10.15 0.27 -10.04
C TYR A 105 10.42 -0.88 -9.08
N SER A 106 11.51 -0.76 -8.31
CA SER A 106 11.91 -1.77 -7.35
C SER A 106 11.13 -1.68 -6.04
N LEU A 107 11.22 -2.73 -5.23
CA LEU A 107 10.70 -2.74 -3.86
C LEU A 107 11.36 -1.67 -2.97
N PHE A 108 12.56 -1.22 -3.36
CA PHE A 108 13.41 -0.26 -2.64
C PHE A 108 13.16 1.20 -3.03
N GLU A 109 12.06 1.49 -3.73
CA GLU A 109 11.66 2.89 -3.97
C GLU A 109 11.18 3.56 -2.67
N ARG A 110 11.35 4.87 -2.62
CA ARG A 110 10.82 5.67 -1.51
C ARG A 110 9.30 5.58 -1.46
N GLN A 111 8.78 5.07 -0.36
CA GLN A 111 7.35 4.99 -0.14
C GLN A 111 6.77 6.34 0.33
N ASN A 112 5.59 6.68 -0.16
CA ASN A 112 4.82 7.80 0.35
C ASN A 112 4.13 7.40 1.65
N LYS A 113 3.99 8.34 2.60
CA LYS A 113 3.17 8.12 3.80
C LYS A 113 1.70 7.89 3.42
N LYS A 114 0.98 7.15 4.23
CA LYS A 114 -0.49 7.08 4.20
C LYS A 114 -1.08 8.00 5.26
N VAL A 115 -2.37 8.33 5.12
CA VAL A 115 -3.02 9.22 6.08
C VAL A 115 -4.20 8.55 6.77
N ILE A 116 -4.34 8.85 8.07
CA ILE A 116 -5.57 8.68 8.84
C ILE A 116 -6.12 10.07 9.09
N HIS A 117 -7.42 10.28 8.95
CA HIS A 117 -7.97 11.61 9.13
C HIS A 117 -9.33 11.61 9.82
N ARG A 118 -9.67 12.72 10.47
CA ARG A 118 -11.03 12.93 10.99
C ARG A 118 -12.01 13.18 9.85
N THR A 119 -13.28 12.92 10.10
CA THR A 119 -14.36 13.25 9.17
C THR A 119 -14.77 14.71 9.26
N ALA A 120 -14.63 15.34 10.46
CA ALA A 120 -14.87 16.76 10.64
C ALA A 120 -13.84 17.58 9.88
N GLY A 121 -14.30 18.50 9.05
CA GLY A 121 -13.44 19.35 8.21
C GLY A 121 -12.91 18.66 6.93
N TYR A 122 -13.29 17.42 6.65
CA TYR A 122 -12.89 16.72 5.43
C TYR A 122 -13.42 17.40 4.17
N LEU A 123 -12.54 17.58 3.18
CA LEU A 123 -12.86 18.15 1.86
C LEU A 123 -12.63 17.14 0.74
N GLN A 124 -11.42 16.57 0.64
CA GLN A 124 -11.09 15.58 -0.38
C GLN A 124 -9.84 14.76 -0.02
N ILE A 125 -9.67 13.61 -0.65
CA ILE A 125 -8.49 12.76 -0.54
C ILE A 125 -7.77 12.62 -1.88
N SER A 126 -6.45 12.46 -1.86
CA SER A 126 -5.67 12.19 -3.07
C SER A 126 -5.77 10.74 -3.52
N MET A 127 -5.48 10.49 -4.78
CA MET A 127 -5.23 9.14 -5.31
C MET A 127 -4.23 8.38 -4.43
N GLY A 128 -4.48 7.11 -4.15
CA GLY A 128 -3.62 6.27 -3.30
C GLY A 128 -3.66 6.61 -1.81
N ASN A 129 -4.53 7.52 -1.36
CA ASN A 129 -4.73 7.87 0.05
C ASN A 129 -3.46 8.42 0.75
N HIS A 130 -2.61 9.13 -0.01
CA HIS A 130 -1.35 9.67 0.51
C HIS A 130 -1.46 11.07 1.10
N LYS A 131 -2.51 11.81 0.73
CA LYS A 131 -2.78 13.17 1.21
C LYS A 131 -4.27 13.39 1.34
N VAL A 132 -4.66 14.17 2.34
CA VAL A 132 -6.04 14.63 2.55
C VAL A 132 -6.03 16.14 2.65
N THR A 133 -7.10 16.78 2.18
CA THR A 133 -7.36 18.20 2.38
C THR A 133 -8.46 18.34 3.41
N MET A 134 -8.20 19.11 4.46
CA MET A 134 -9.10 19.37 5.58
C MET A 134 -9.24 20.89 5.79
N PHE A 135 -10.32 21.30 6.46
CA PHE A 135 -10.43 22.69 6.94
C PHE A 135 -11.13 22.75 8.32
N PRO A 136 -10.46 23.31 9.35
CA PRO A 136 -9.02 23.58 9.37
C PRO A 136 -8.21 22.28 9.30
N GLN A 137 -6.94 22.38 8.91
CA GLN A 137 -6.04 21.22 8.87
C GLN A 137 -4.96 21.35 9.94
N ASN A 138 -4.86 20.32 10.78
CA ASN A 138 -3.80 20.14 11.77
C ASN A 138 -3.21 18.74 11.58
N SER A 139 -2.01 18.66 11.03
CA SER A 139 -1.34 17.40 10.69
C SER A 139 -0.22 17.09 11.68
N ALA A 140 -0.09 15.82 12.06
CA ALA A 140 1.02 15.30 12.85
C ALA A 140 1.55 14.00 12.25
N ASP A 141 2.81 13.68 12.51
CA ASP A 141 3.33 12.34 12.27
C ASP A 141 2.83 11.38 13.36
N SER A 142 2.51 10.16 12.97
CA SER A 142 1.99 9.12 13.85
C SER A 142 3.02 8.04 14.11
N HIS A 143 2.90 7.37 15.25
CA HIS A 143 3.62 6.13 15.53
C HIS A 143 2.99 4.90 14.87
N ILE A 144 1.81 5.05 14.25
CA ILE A 144 1.19 3.99 13.46
C ILE A 144 2.01 3.76 12.19
N HIS A 145 2.39 2.52 11.94
CA HIS A 145 3.09 2.10 10.74
C HIS A 145 2.18 1.28 9.83
N VAL A 146 2.37 1.43 8.51
CA VAL A 146 1.66 0.65 7.50
C VAL A 146 2.64 -0.33 6.87
N TYR A 147 2.47 -1.61 7.17
CA TYR A 147 3.24 -2.69 6.56
C TYR A 147 2.60 -3.07 5.23
N HIS A 148 3.32 -2.82 4.15
CA HIS A 148 2.81 -2.99 2.79
C HIS A 148 3.38 -4.24 2.14
N TYR A 149 2.52 -5.21 1.90
CA TYR A 149 2.80 -6.50 1.24
C TYR A 149 2.51 -6.40 -0.26
N ASN A 150 3.08 -5.38 -0.92
CA ASN A 150 2.82 -5.07 -2.33
C ASN A 150 3.28 -6.16 -3.30
N ILE A 151 4.28 -6.95 -2.90
CA ILE A 151 4.78 -8.14 -3.61
C ILE A 151 4.63 -9.34 -2.68
N ARG A 152 3.78 -10.29 -3.07
CA ARG A 152 3.47 -11.49 -2.28
C ARG A 152 3.98 -12.76 -2.95
N GLY A 153 4.98 -12.62 -3.80
CA GLY A 153 5.60 -13.68 -4.56
C GLY A 153 5.57 -13.41 -6.07
N LYS A 154 6.39 -14.19 -6.78
CA LYS A 154 6.62 -14.02 -8.21
C LYS A 154 5.33 -14.14 -9.03
N GLN A 155 4.55 -15.18 -8.77
CA GLN A 155 3.29 -15.41 -9.50
C GLN A 155 2.32 -14.26 -9.33
N GLN A 156 2.08 -13.82 -8.08
CA GLN A 156 1.17 -12.70 -7.79
C GLN A 156 1.64 -11.39 -8.43
N PHE A 157 2.95 -11.13 -8.42
CA PHE A 157 3.52 -9.98 -9.08
C PHE A 157 3.27 -10.02 -10.58
N MET A 158 3.57 -11.14 -11.25
CA MET A 158 3.35 -11.33 -12.68
C MET A 158 1.88 -11.07 -13.06
N GLU A 159 0.94 -11.71 -12.35
CA GLU A 159 -0.50 -11.55 -12.59
C GLU A 159 -0.95 -10.09 -12.39
N LYS A 160 -0.52 -9.43 -11.32
CA LYS A 160 -0.83 -8.03 -11.00
C LYS A 160 -0.36 -7.08 -12.11
N MET A 161 0.87 -7.27 -12.59
CA MET A 161 1.47 -6.40 -13.62
C MET A 161 0.83 -6.63 -14.99
N ILE A 162 0.58 -7.87 -15.36
CA ILE A 162 -0.06 -8.23 -16.65
C ILE A 162 -1.51 -7.70 -16.67
N ASN A 163 -2.30 -7.98 -15.63
CA ASN A 163 -3.69 -7.58 -15.59
C ASN A 163 -3.86 -6.05 -15.51
N GLY A 164 -3.05 -5.38 -14.69
CA GLY A 164 -3.04 -3.92 -14.61
C GLY A 164 -2.64 -3.26 -15.94
N GLY A 165 -1.62 -3.78 -16.58
CA GLY A 165 -1.17 -3.30 -17.90
C GLY A 165 -2.20 -3.50 -19.00
N LYS A 166 -2.84 -4.67 -19.08
CA LYS A 166 -3.94 -4.94 -20.02
C LYS A 166 -5.09 -3.96 -19.86
N GLN A 167 -5.51 -3.69 -18.62
CA GLN A 167 -6.57 -2.72 -18.33
C GLN A 167 -6.21 -1.31 -18.80
N LEU A 168 -4.96 -0.88 -18.58
CA LEU A 168 -4.50 0.44 -19.03
C LEU A 168 -4.37 0.55 -20.55
N GLU A 169 -4.06 -0.55 -21.25
CA GLU A 169 -3.99 -0.58 -22.71
C GLU A 169 -5.37 -0.44 -23.35
N GLN A 170 -6.40 -1.09 -22.75
CA GLN A 170 -7.78 -0.99 -23.21
C GLN A 170 -8.39 0.41 -22.99
N HIS A 171 -7.84 1.22 -22.08
CA HIS A 171 -8.37 2.52 -21.71
C HIS A 171 -7.37 3.62 -22.11
N LYS A 172 -7.33 3.94 -23.41
CA LYS A 172 -6.51 5.03 -23.95
C LYS A 172 -6.91 6.37 -23.32
N GLY A 173 -5.93 7.13 -22.82
CA GLY A 173 -6.17 8.44 -22.20
C GLY A 173 -6.13 8.47 -20.67
N ARG A 174 -6.04 7.34 -19.97
CA ARG A 174 -5.82 7.34 -18.51
C ARG A 174 -4.40 7.76 -18.16
N HIS A 175 -4.31 8.75 -17.29
CA HIS A 175 -3.05 9.16 -16.67
C HIS A 175 -2.74 8.23 -15.48
N GLY A 176 -1.45 7.93 -15.23
CA GLY A 176 -1.02 7.09 -14.12
C GLY A 176 -0.68 5.65 -14.53
N GLY A 177 -0.39 4.80 -13.54
CA GLY A 177 -0.03 3.40 -13.75
C GLY A 177 1.27 3.19 -14.55
N ARG A 178 2.27 4.09 -14.39
CA ARG A 178 3.54 4.04 -15.13
C ARG A 178 4.25 2.70 -14.95
N HIS A 179 4.30 2.18 -13.72
CA HIS A 179 4.88 0.88 -13.40
C HIS A 179 4.14 -0.27 -14.10
N TRP A 180 2.80 -0.25 -14.16
CA TRP A 180 2.03 -1.29 -14.87
C TRP A 180 2.32 -1.28 -16.36
N ARG A 181 2.45 -0.10 -17.01
CA ARG A 181 2.81 0.02 -18.43
C ARG A 181 4.21 -0.50 -18.68
N TYR A 182 5.15 -0.16 -17.79
CA TYR A 182 6.54 -0.62 -17.87
C TYR A 182 6.62 -2.15 -17.80
N PHE A 183 6.08 -2.75 -16.75
CA PHE A 183 6.11 -4.20 -16.57
C PHE A 183 5.31 -4.95 -17.62
N TYR A 184 4.19 -4.40 -18.09
CA TYR A 184 3.42 -5.01 -19.15
C TYR A 184 4.15 -4.98 -20.51
N GLN A 185 4.91 -3.94 -20.79
CA GLN A 185 5.79 -3.91 -21.96
C GLN A 185 6.87 -4.99 -21.87
N LEU A 186 7.52 -5.14 -20.70
CA LEU A 186 8.48 -6.22 -20.47
C LEU A 186 7.85 -7.61 -20.57
N HIS A 187 6.59 -7.78 -20.17
CA HIS A 187 5.86 -9.02 -20.39
C HIS A 187 5.72 -9.35 -21.89
N LYS A 188 5.32 -8.37 -22.70
CA LYS A 188 5.22 -8.56 -24.16
C LYS A 188 6.56 -8.90 -24.82
N GLU A 189 7.65 -8.47 -24.23
CA GLU A 189 9.03 -8.76 -24.67
C GLU A 189 9.61 -10.07 -24.08
N GLY A 190 8.85 -10.78 -23.23
CA GLY A 190 9.34 -11.98 -22.55
C GLY A 190 10.39 -11.73 -21.47
N LYS A 191 10.51 -10.49 -20.97
CA LYS A 191 11.55 -10.06 -20.00
C LYS A 191 11.03 -9.85 -18.56
N LEU A 192 9.72 -9.93 -18.33
CA LEU A 192 9.13 -9.60 -17.04
C LEU A 192 9.62 -10.50 -15.90
N GLU A 193 9.90 -11.76 -16.18
CA GLU A 193 10.39 -12.72 -15.21
C GLU A 193 11.80 -12.37 -14.70
N ALA A 194 12.70 -12.02 -15.62
CA ALA A 194 14.04 -11.54 -15.25
C ALA A 194 13.98 -10.19 -14.51
N GLU A 195 13.05 -9.32 -14.87
CA GLU A 195 12.86 -8.05 -14.18
C GLU A 195 12.32 -8.21 -12.77
N TYR A 196 11.55 -9.26 -12.47
CA TYR A 196 11.11 -9.56 -11.10
C TYR A 196 12.28 -9.69 -10.13
N GLU A 197 13.34 -10.40 -10.53
CA GLU A 197 14.55 -10.55 -9.71
C GLU A 197 15.20 -9.20 -9.38
N ARG A 198 15.17 -8.27 -10.34
CA ARG A 198 15.65 -6.89 -10.16
C ARG A 198 14.70 -6.03 -9.31
N VAL A 199 13.40 -6.32 -9.34
CA VAL A 199 12.40 -5.63 -8.49
C VAL A 199 12.65 -5.93 -7.02
N ILE A 200 12.92 -7.18 -6.66
CA ILE A 200 13.18 -7.60 -5.28
C ILE A 200 14.67 -7.55 -4.91
N GLY A 201 15.56 -7.30 -5.87
CA GLY A 201 17.01 -7.22 -5.64
C GLY A 201 17.65 -8.54 -5.21
N SER A 202 17.10 -9.69 -5.67
CA SER A 202 17.52 -11.02 -5.23
C SER A 202 19.01 -11.30 -5.44
N ALA A 203 19.56 -10.88 -6.59
CA ALA A 203 20.98 -11.06 -6.90
C ALA A 203 21.91 -10.30 -5.95
N TYR A 204 21.45 -9.24 -5.31
CA TYR A 204 22.21 -8.39 -4.40
C TYR A 204 21.67 -8.44 -2.95
N PHE A 205 20.90 -9.46 -2.60
CA PHE A 205 20.26 -9.58 -1.30
C PHE A 205 21.23 -9.39 -0.12
N GLU A 206 22.37 -10.07 -0.12
CA GLU A 206 23.35 -9.97 0.96
C GLU A 206 24.04 -8.59 1.03
N ALA A 207 24.29 -7.95 -0.12
CA ALA A 207 24.84 -6.59 -0.16
C ALA A 207 23.82 -5.59 0.36
N LEU A 208 22.56 -5.67 -0.10
CA LEU A 208 21.44 -4.82 0.38
C LEU A 208 21.20 -4.98 1.88
N ARG A 209 21.31 -6.20 2.39
CA ARG A 209 21.22 -6.48 3.83
C ARG A 209 22.38 -5.90 4.62
N LYS A 210 23.62 -6.09 4.14
CA LYS A 210 24.84 -5.57 4.78
C LYS A 210 24.84 -4.05 4.81
N ASP A 211 24.39 -3.41 3.73
CA ASP A 211 24.33 -1.95 3.61
C ASP A 211 23.10 -1.34 4.31
N GLY A 212 22.27 -2.19 4.97
CA GLY A 212 21.15 -1.77 5.83
C GLY A 212 19.87 -1.35 5.07
N PHE A 213 19.71 -1.81 3.82
CA PHE A 213 18.51 -1.58 3.02
C PHE A 213 17.46 -2.70 3.18
N ILE A 214 17.89 -3.92 3.56
CA ILE A 214 17.02 -4.98 4.03
C ILE A 214 17.28 -5.13 5.53
N ILE A 215 16.27 -4.89 6.35
CA ILE A 215 16.41 -4.87 7.81
C ILE A 215 15.47 -5.87 8.47
N PRO A 216 15.91 -6.58 9.52
CA PRO A 216 15.05 -7.43 10.32
C PRO A 216 13.93 -6.61 10.96
N ASP A 217 12.68 -7.09 10.86
CA ASP A 217 11.52 -6.50 11.49
C ASP A 217 10.51 -7.59 11.88
N VAL A 218 10.55 -7.99 13.14
CA VAL A 218 9.70 -9.05 13.70
C VAL A 218 8.37 -8.53 14.29
N THR A 219 8.04 -7.26 14.06
CA THR A 219 6.84 -6.62 14.65
C THR A 219 5.57 -7.37 14.27
N ILE A 220 5.35 -7.60 12.99
CA ILE A 220 4.14 -8.29 12.51
C ILE A 220 4.15 -9.78 12.88
N PRO A 221 5.25 -10.55 12.70
CA PRO A 221 5.33 -11.92 13.22
C PRO A 221 5.01 -12.03 14.71
N ASN A 222 5.57 -11.17 15.54
CA ASN A 222 5.30 -11.18 16.98
C ASN A 222 3.85 -10.79 17.32
N PHE A 223 3.25 -9.90 16.54
CA PHE A 223 1.83 -9.56 16.71
C PHE A 223 0.94 -10.78 16.44
N PHE A 224 1.16 -11.49 15.34
CA PHE A 224 0.39 -12.69 15.01
C PHE A 224 0.59 -13.82 16.02
N LYS A 225 1.81 -14.06 16.50
CA LYS A 225 2.07 -15.04 17.57
C LYS A 225 1.29 -14.76 18.85
N ARG A 226 1.09 -13.48 19.21
CA ARG A 226 0.29 -13.10 20.37
C ARG A 226 -1.19 -13.32 20.17
N LEU A 227 -1.70 -13.11 18.93
CA LEU A 227 -3.11 -13.33 18.61
C LEU A 227 -3.48 -14.81 18.50
N LYS A 228 -2.57 -15.61 17.99
CA LYS A 228 -2.74 -17.06 17.78
C LYS A 228 -1.42 -17.77 18.12
N PRO A 229 -1.23 -18.20 19.39
CA PRO A 229 0.00 -18.84 19.83
C PRO A 229 0.34 -20.13 19.07
N ASP A 230 -0.66 -20.77 18.45
CA ASP A 230 -0.55 -22.07 17.77
C ASP A 230 -0.26 -21.97 16.26
N ILE A 231 0.09 -20.77 15.73
CA ILE A 231 0.46 -20.58 14.30
C ILE A 231 1.97 -20.48 14.13
#